data_6119f6752980e060417be1cc301d54d0
#
_entry.id   6119f6752980e060417be1cc301d54d0
#
_cell.length_a   1.000
_cell.length_b   1.000
_cell.length_c   1.000
_cell.angle_alpha   90.00
_cell.angle_beta   90.00
_cell.angle_gamma   90.00
#
_symmetry.space_group_name_H-M   'P 1'
#
loop_
_entity.id
_entity.type
_entity.pdbx_description
1 polymer ?
#
loop_
_entity_poly.entity_id
_entity_poly.type
_entity_poly.pdbx_seq_one_letter_code
_entity_poly.pdbx_strand_id
1 'polypeptide(L)'
;MSDLKNSETVKNLMRAFAGESQARNRYTFAASQAKKEGLPVIQAVFSYTAGQEKEHAEIFYQYLKELQGETIFIDGGYPVDLYDQTVDLLKSARHN
;
A
#
# COMPACT_ATOMS: atom_id res chain seq x y z
N MET A 1 -28.08 2.84 11.25
CA MET A 1 -26.94 3.54 10.63
C MET A 1 -25.69 3.47 11.47
N SER A 2 -25.83 3.49 12.80
CA SER A 2 -24.67 3.34 13.69
C SER A 2 -23.85 2.09 13.44
N ASP A 3 -24.44 1.03 12.87
CA ASP A 3 -23.75 -0.22 12.58
C ASP A 3 -23.03 -0.24 11.24
N LEU A 4 -23.20 0.78 10.42
CA LEU A 4 -22.56 0.81 9.10
C LEU A 4 -21.03 0.71 9.22
N LYS A 5 -20.45 1.43 10.19
CA LYS A 5 -19.01 1.42 10.40
C LYS A 5 -18.47 0.05 10.83
N ASN A 6 -19.34 -0.84 11.29
CA ASN A 6 -18.98 -2.19 11.72
C ASN A 6 -19.30 -3.24 10.66
N SER A 7 -19.82 -2.84 9.50
CA SER A 7 -20.16 -3.78 8.44
C SER A 7 -18.90 -4.39 7.82
N GLU A 8 -19.00 -5.61 7.31
CA GLU A 8 -17.87 -6.26 6.63
C GLU A 8 -17.44 -5.49 5.39
N THR A 9 -18.38 -4.90 4.65
CA THR A 9 -18.06 -4.10 3.47
C THR A 9 -17.17 -2.92 3.84
N VAL A 10 -17.53 -2.18 4.88
CA VAL A 10 -16.76 -1.01 5.33
C VAL A 10 -15.39 -1.46 5.85
N LYS A 11 -15.34 -2.54 6.62
CA LYS A 11 -14.06 -3.09 7.10
C LYS A 11 -13.17 -3.52 5.93
N ASN A 12 -13.74 -4.13 4.90
CA ASN A 12 -12.99 -4.55 3.73
C ASN A 12 -12.47 -3.35 2.93
N LEU A 13 -13.24 -2.28 2.83
CA LEU A 13 -12.77 -1.04 2.21
C LEU A 13 -11.60 -0.44 2.98
N MET A 14 -11.67 -0.43 4.31
CA MET A 14 -10.58 0.07 5.14
C MET A 14 -9.35 -0.84 5.02
N ARG A 15 -9.53 -2.16 4.97
CA ARG A 15 -8.43 -3.10 4.74
C ARG A 15 -7.76 -2.86 3.40
N ALA A 16 -8.57 -2.62 2.35
CA ALA A 16 -8.04 -2.32 1.02
C ALA A 16 -7.23 -1.02 1.03
N PHE A 17 -7.76 0.02 1.67
CA PHE A 17 -7.03 1.28 1.81
C PHE A 17 -5.71 1.08 2.55
N ALA A 18 -5.73 0.37 3.68
CA ALA A 18 -4.53 0.12 4.46
C ALA A 18 -3.52 -0.71 3.67
N GLY A 19 -4.00 -1.73 2.94
CA GLY A 19 -3.16 -2.59 2.10
C GLY A 19 -2.45 -1.80 1.01
N GLU A 20 -3.19 -0.97 0.28
CA GLU A 20 -2.61 -0.15 -0.77
C GLU A 20 -1.65 0.90 -0.20
N SER A 21 -2.00 1.48 0.95
CA SER A 21 -1.18 2.52 1.58
C SER A 21 0.18 1.99 2.03
N GLN A 22 0.23 0.84 2.69
CA GLN A 22 1.51 0.27 3.10
C GLN A 22 2.32 -0.21 1.90
N ALA A 23 1.64 -0.74 0.85
CA ALA A 23 2.32 -1.15 -0.37
C ALA A 23 2.98 0.04 -1.05
N ARG A 24 2.31 1.18 -1.10
CA ARG A 24 2.87 2.41 -1.64
C ARG A 24 4.18 2.78 -0.96
N ASN A 25 4.21 2.71 0.37
CA ASN A 25 5.42 3.01 1.11
C ASN A 25 6.51 1.96 0.88
N ARG A 26 6.16 0.68 0.86
CA ARG A 26 7.15 -0.37 0.57
C ARG A 26 7.82 -0.17 -0.79
N TYR A 27 7.03 0.16 -1.81
CA TYR A 27 7.59 0.41 -3.15
C TYR A 27 8.40 1.71 -3.20
N THR A 28 8.01 2.72 -2.43
CA THR A 28 8.81 3.96 -2.31
C THR A 28 10.17 3.65 -1.70
N PHE A 29 10.20 2.82 -0.66
CA PHE A 29 11.47 2.41 -0.03
C PHE A 29 12.32 1.58 -0.98
N ALA A 30 11.68 0.69 -1.76
CA ALA A 30 12.38 -0.10 -2.77
C ALA A 30 13.00 0.78 -3.84
N ALA A 31 12.29 1.84 -4.26
CA ALA A 31 12.85 2.82 -5.21
C ALA A 31 14.09 3.50 -4.64
N SER A 32 14.05 3.84 -3.35
CA SER A 32 15.22 4.44 -2.68
C SER A 32 16.42 3.50 -2.67
N GLN A 33 16.19 2.22 -2.44
CA GLN A 33 17.26 1.23 -2.47
C GLN A 33 17.85 1.08 -3.87
N ALA A 34 16.98 1.05 -4.90
CA ALA A 34 17.44 0.98 -6.28
C ALA A 34 18.29 2.21 -6.65
N LYS A 35 17.89 3.38 -6.14
CA LYS A 35 18.67 4.60 -6.35
C LYS A 35 20.07 4.48 -5.74
N LYS A 36 20.18 3.97 -4.53
CA LYS A 36 21.46 3.78 -3.85
C LYS A 36 22.37 2.84 -4.63
N GLU A 37 21.81 1.84 -5.29
CA GLU A 37 22.58 0.89 -6.08
C GLU A 37 22.83 1.36 -7.50
N GLY A 38 22.38 2.56 -7.87
CA GLY A 38 22.62 3.11 -9.21
C GLY A 38 21.79 2.43 -10.28
N LEU A 39 20.57 2.04 -9.99
CA LEU A 39 19.68 1.33 -10.91
C LEU A 39 18.47 2.21 -11.28
N PRO A 40 18.67 3.23 -12.16
CA PRO A 40 17.64 4.24 -12.40
C PRO A 40 16.37 3.70 -13.06
N VAL A 41 16.47 2.69 -13.92
CA VAL A 41 15.29 2.11 -14.57
C VAL A 41 14.43 1.38 -13.53
N ILE A 42 15.07 0.58 -12.69
CA ILE A 42 14.36 -0.17 -11.63
C ILE A 42 13.78 0.79 -10.61
N GLN A 43 14.53 1.85 -10.27
CA GLN A 43 14.01 2.91 -9.41
C GLN A 43 12.72 3.50 -9.98
N ALA A 44 12.72 3.80 -11.28
CA ALA A 44 11.55 4.39 -11.94
C ALA A 44 10.34 3.44 -11.91
N VAL A 45 10.56 2.14 -12.10
CA VAL A 45 9.49 1.13 -12.05
C VAL A 45 8.87 1.09 -10.65
N PHE A 46 9.70 1.03 -9.60
CA PHE A 46 9.19 1.03 -8.23
C PHE A 46 8.43 2.32 -7.90
N SER A 47 8.95 3.47 -8.34
CA SER A 47 8.28 4.76 -8.11
C SER A 47 6.94 4.83 -8.82
N TYR A 48 6.86 4.33 -10.06
CA TYR A 48 5.62 4.28 -10.81
C TYR A 48 4.59 3.39 -10.10
N THR A 49 5.02 2.21 -9.66
CA THR A 49 4.14 1.28 -8.94
C THR A 49 3.65 1.90 -7.63
N ALA A 50 4.54 2.59 -6.90
CA ALA A 50 4.14 3.30 -5.68
C ALA A 50 3.06 4.34 -5.96
N GLY A 51 3.18 5.05 -7.09
CA GLY A 51 2.18 6.02 -7.51
C GLY A 51 0.82 5.39 -7.80
N GLN A 52 0.81 4.22 -8.44
CA GLN A 52 -0.42 3.48 -8.70
C GLN A 52 -1.10 3.03 -7.40
N GLU A 53 -0.30 2.54 -6.44
CA GLU A 53 -0.84 2.12 -5.13
C GLU A 53 -1.46 3.30 -4.38
N LYS A 54 -0.85 4.49 -4.50
CA LYS A 54 -1.40 5.71 -3.89
C LYS A 54 -2.76 6.05 -4.50
N GLU A 55 -2.89 5.95 -5.83
CA GLU A 55 -4.16 6.22 -6.51
C GLU A 55 -5.25 5.23 -6.11
N HIS A 56 -4.89 3.94 -6.00
CA HIS A 56 -5.83 2.91 -5.55
C HIS A 56 -6.28 3.19 -4.11
N ALA A 57 -5.34 3.56 -3.23
CA ALA A 57 -5.67 3.88 -1.85
C ALA A 57 -6.67 5.05 -1.78
N GLU A 58 -6.47 6.07 -2.61
CA GLU A 58 -7.36 7.22 -2.65
C GLU A 58 -8.77 6.81 -3.06
N ILE A 59 -8.89 5.94 -4.06
CA ILE A 59 -10.19 5.45 -4.52
C ILE A 59 -10.93 4.72 -3.39
N PHE A 60 -10.24 3.80 -2.70
CA PHE A 60 -10.87 3.07 -1.59
C PHE A 60 -11.26 4.00 -0.46
N TYR A 61 -10.43 4.98 -0.17
CA TYR A 61 -10.71 5.94 0.89
C TYR A 61 -11.92 6.80 0.58
N GLN A 62 -12.12 7.17 -0.69
CA GLN A 62 -13.27 7.96 -1.12
C GLN A 62 -14.58 7.21 -0.87
N TYR A 63 -14.59 5.89 -0.98
CA TYR A 63 -15.79 5.10 -0.68
C TYR A 63 -16.19 5.15 0.79
N LEU A 64 -15.29 5.59 1.67
CA LEU A 64 -15.55 5.72 3.10
C LEU A 64 -16.02 7.13 3.49
N LYS A 65 -16.22 8.01 2.51
CA LYS A 65 -16.51 9.43 2.77
C LYS A 65 -17.74 9.64 3.64
N GLU A 66 -18.76 8.81 3.49
CA GLU A 66 -19.98 8.94 4.29
C GLU A 66 -19.75 8.70 5.78
N LEU A 67 -18.64 8.05 6.12
CA LEU A 67 -18.27 7.78 7.50
C LEU A 67 -17.20 8.73 8.02
N GLN A 68 -17.06 9.90 7.40
CA GLN A 68 -16.07 10.87 7.83
C GLN A 68 -16.27 11.22 9.30
N GLY A 69 -15.17 11.30 10.02
CA GLY A 69 -15.20 11.56 11.47
C GLY A 69 -15.28 10.29 12.31
N GLU A 70 -15.63 9.15 11.71
CA GLU A 70 -15.65 7.87 12.42
C GLU A 70 -14.29 7.20 12.36
N THR A 71 -14.06 6.25 13.26
CA THR A 71 -12.88 5.40 13.24
C THR A 71 -13.29 3.98 12.93
N ILE A 72 -12.69 3.40 11.90
CA ILE A 72 -12.98 2.02 11.48
C ILE A 72 -11.83 1.13 11.96
N PHE A 73 -12.14 0.19 12.84
CA PHE A 73 -11.15 -0.74 13.37
C PHE A 73 -11.10 -1.99 12.49
N ILE A 74 -9.89 -2.38 12.11
CA ILE A 74 -9.65 -3.55 11.26
C ILE A 74 -8.45 -4.33 11.80
N ASP A 75 -8.33 -5.56 11.30
CA ASP A 75 -7.15 -6.39 11.49
C ASP A 75 -6.57 -6.73 10.12
N GLY A 76 -5.28 -7.09 10.10
CA GLY A 76 -4.62 -7.46 8.87
C GLY A 76 -3.16 -7.81 9.10
N GLY A 77 -2.54 -8.37 8.08
CA GLY A 77 -1.11 -8.71 8.07
C GLY A 77 -0.48 -8.26 6.77
N TYR A 78 0.75 -7.77 6.86
CA TYR A 78 1.48 -7.29 5.70
C TYR A 78 2.93 -7.79 5.75
N PRO A 79 3.57 -8.00 4.58
CA PRO A 79 4.92 -8.52 4.55
C PRO A 79 5.94 -7.50 5.04
N VAL A 80 7.03 -8.02 5.62
CA VAL A 80 8.19 -7.20 5.96
C VAL A 80 9.26 -7.52 4.93
N ASP A 81 9.40 -6.63 3.94
CA ASP A 81 10.33 -6.78 2.81
C ASP A 81 11.31 -5.62 2.81
N LEU A 82 12.16 -5.59 3.82
CA LEU A 82 13.16 -4.55 4.00
C LEU A 82 14.54 -5.14 3.77
N TYR A 83 14.90 -5.25 2.48
CA TYR A 83 16.14 -5.88 2.06
C TYR A 83 17.17 -4.84 1.67
N ASP A 84 18.44 -5.20 1.86
CA ASP A 84 19.56 -4.31 1.55
C ASP A 84 19.98 -4.33 0.08
N GLN A 85 19.37 -5.19 -0.72
CA GLN A 85 19.67 -5.32 -2.15
C GLN A 85 18.41 -5.30 -2.98
N THR A 86 18.46 -4.57 -4.09
CA THR A 86 17.32 -4.43 -5.00
C THR A 86 16.85 -5.77 -5.58
N VAL A 87 17.78 -6.70 -5.83
CA VAL A 87 17.40 -8.02 -6.37
C VAL A 87 16.46 -8.77 -5.44
N ASP A 88 16.64 -8.65 -4.14
CA ASP A 88 15.75 -9.29 -3.17
C ASP A 88 14.40 -8.62 -3.12
N LEU A 89 14.36 -7.29 -3.29
CA LEU A 89 13.13 -6.54 -3.37
C LEU A 89 12.32 -6.92 -4.61
N LEU A 90 12.99 -7.14 -5.75
CA LEU A 90 12.34 -7.59 -6.98
C LEU A 90 11.77 -8.99 -6.82
N LYS A 91 12.48 -9.90 -6.18
CA LYS A 91 11.99 -11.25 -5.90
C LYS A 91 10.76 -11.23 -5.02
N SER A 92 10.77 -10.40 -4.00
CA SER A 92 9.64 -10.22 -3.10
C SER A 92 8.42 -9.68 -3.83
N ALA A 93 8.61 -8.68 -4.69
CA ALA A 93 7.53 -8.09 -5.47
C ALA A 93 6.84 -9.11 -6.38
N ARG A 94 7.59 -10.10 -6.89
CA ARG A 94 7.03 -11.17 -7.72
C ARG A 94 6.08 -12.08 -6.96
N HIS A 95 6.29 -12.24 -5.66
CA HIS A 95 5.46 -13.11 -4.81
C HIS A 95 4.23 -12.39 -4.28
N ASN A 96 4.26 -11.08 -4.26
CA ASN A 96 3.19 -10.26 -3.74
C ASN A 96 2.34 -9.66 -4.87
#